data_a1ac2e813ce9d82c325e6ec1f6c0651c
#
_entry.id   a1ac2e813ce9d82c325e6ec1f6c0651c
#
_cell.length_a   1.000
_cell.length_b   1.000
_cell.length_c   1.000
_cell.angle_alpha   90.00
_cell.angle_beta   90.00
_cell.angle_gamma   90.00
#
_symmetry.space_group_name_H-M   'P 1'
#
loop_
_entity.id
_entity.type
_entity.pdbx_description
1 polymer ?
#
loop_
_entity_poly.entity_id
_entity_poly.type
_entity_poly.pdbx_seq_one_letter_code
_entity_poly.pdbx_strand_id
1 'polypeptide(L)'
;TAQHREMLDHVLRLFSIRPDHDLALMREGQPLTQITAGALALLEPYLREVKPDLLLVQGDTTTTMAASLAAFYARVPVAHVEAGLRTGDPSYPYPEEINRRITSVIAAHHFAPTERARRNLLAEGVAEGAISVTGNTVIDALLATAKTPRPLPPFARRGSRLVLVTAHRRENFGAPLAEILAALGEIAARWSDIDIVYPVHRNPQVDGPARAALELTPGVHLLGPGDYKTVC
;
A
#
# COMPACT_ATOMS: atom_id res chain seq x y z
N THR A 1 -9.01 -2.53 11.24
CA THR A 1 -9.90 -1.42 10.86
C THR A 1 -10.55 -1.60 9.49
N ALA A 2 -9.87 -2.27 8.56
CA ALA A 2 -10.40 -2.63 7.24
C ALA A 2 -10.90 -1.42 6.39
N GLN A 3 -10.04 -0.43 6.13
CA GLN A 3 -10.38 0.74 5.31
C GLN A 3 -10.94 0.36 3.93
N HIS A 4 -10.46 -0.74 3.34
CA HIS A 4 -10.96 -1.34 2.10
C HIS A 4 -11.28 -2.81 2.38
N ARG A 5 -12.47 -3.08 2.92
CA ARG A 5 -12.88 -4.40 3.41
C ARG A 5 -12.64 -5.51 2.40
N GLU A 6 -13.16 -5.37 1.19
CA GLU A 6 -13.03 -6.40 0.15
C GLU A 6 -11.57 -6.70 -0.21
N MET A 7 -10.73 -5.66 -0.29
CA MET A 7 -9.30 -5.82 -0.60
C MET A 7 -8.56 -6.53 0.54
N LEU A 8 -8.84 -6.16 1.79
CA LEU A 8 -8.25 -6.82 2.95
C LEU A 8 -8.66 -8.29 3.03
N ASP A 9 -9.95 -8.57 2.91
CA ASP A 9 -10.48 -9.94 2.97
C ASP A 9 -9.90 -10.82 1.85
N HIS A 10 -9.62 -10.23 0.67
CA HIS A 10 -8.96 -10.94 -0.42
C HIS A 10 -7.53 -11.33 -0.05
N VAL A 11 -6.74 -10.38 0.50
CA VAL A 11 -5.35 -10.63 0.91
C VAL A 11 -5.30 -11.65 2.06
N LEU A 12 -6.18 -11.54 3.06
CA LEU A 12 -6.26 -12.49 4.16
C LEU A 12 -6.53 -13.91 3.66
N ARG A 13 -7.50 -14.08 2.75
CA ARG A 13 -7.76 -15.38 2.10
C ARG A 13 -6.58 -15.90 1.30
N LEU A 14 -5.91 -14.99 0.54
CA LEU A 14 -4.77 -15.34 -0.29
C LEU A 14 -3.63 -15.97 0.50
N PHE A 15 -3.34 -15.39 1.67
CA PHE A 15 -2.26 -15.85 2.54
C PHE A 15 -2.76 -16.77 3.67
N SER A 16 -4.04 -17.19 3.62
CA SER A 16 -4.66 -18.07 4.63
C SER A 16 -4.55 -17.50 6.06
N ILE A 17 -4.66 -16.17 6.19
CA ILE A 17 -4.59 -15.48 7.48
C ILE A 17 -6.00 -15.32 8.04
N ARG A 18 -6.21 -15.77 9.26
CA ARG A 18 -7.45 -15.56 10.02
C ARG A 18 -7.17 -14.55 11.14
N PRO A 19 -7.78 -13.36 11.13
CA PRO A 19 -7.65 -12.41 12.23
C PRO A 19 -8.28 -12.96 13.52
N ASP A 20 -7.59 -12.77 14.65
CA ASP A 20 -8.14 -13.12 15.96
C ASP A 20 -9.17 -12.07 16.41
N HIS A 21 -8.95 -10.81 16.03
CA HIS A 21 -9.86 -9.71 16.36
C HIS A 21 -10.02 -8.73 15.20
N ASP A 22 -11.25 -8.33 14.92
CA ASP A 22 -11.59 -7.32 13.91
C ASP A 22 -12.41 -6.20 14.55
N LEU A 23 -11.87 -4.99 14.51
CA LEU A 23 -12.54 -3.81 15.10
C LEU A 23 -13.79 -3.38 14.33
N ALA A 24 -13.96 -3.83 13.08
CA ALA A 24 -15.07 -3.46 12.19
C ALA A 24 -15.39 -1.94 12.22
N LEU A 25 -14.34 -1.11 12.27
CA LEU A 25 -14.43 0.32 12.55
C LEU A 25 -14.87 1.16 11.36
N MET A 26 -14.54 0.72 10.14
CA MET A 26 -14.67 1.57 8.96
C MET A 26 -16.10 1.68 8.45
N ARG A 27 -16.48 2.92 8.10
CA ARG A 27 -17.75 3.28 7.45
C ARG A 27 -17.46 4.20 6.27
N GLU A 28 -18.33 4.20 5.29
CA GLU A 28 -18.21 5.10 4.13
C GLU A 28 -18.24 6.58 4.55
N GLY A 29 -17.38 7.39 3.97
CA GLY A 29 -17.29 8.83 4.24
C GLY A 29 -16.79 9.22 5.63
N GLN A 30 -16.27 8.28 6.42
CA GLN A 30 -15.81 8.55 7.79
C GLN A 30 -14.56 9.45 7.81
N PRO A 31 -14.59 10.59 8.56
CA PRO A 31 -13.42 11.46 8.68
C PRO A 31 -12.29 10.83 9.51
N LEU A 32 -11.07 11.26 9.26
CA LEU A 32 -9.86 10.76 9.94
C LEU A 32 -9.94 10.84 11.46
N THR A 33 -10.57 11.91 11.99
CA THR A 33 -10.78 12.09 13.44
C THR A 33 -11.59 10.96 14.06
N GLN A 34 -12.65 10.52 13.38
CA GLN A 34 -13.50 9.43 13.85
C GLN A 34 -12.77 8.10 13.78
N ILE A 35 -11.96 7.87 12.71
CA ILE A 35 -11.13 6.67 12.56
C ILE A 35 -10.12 6.61 13.72
N THR A 36 -9.41 7.70 13.98
CA THR A 36 -8.43 7.79 15.06
C THR A 36 -9.06 7.57 16.43
N ALA A 37 -10.12 8.31 16.75
CA ALA A 37 -10.81 8.21 18.04
C ALA A 37 -11.39 6.80 18.27
N GLY A 38 -12.03 6.22 17.25
CA GLY A 38 -12.59 4.88 17.32
C GLY A 38 -11.53 3.80 17.48
N ALA A 39 -10.40 3.91 16.76
CA ALA A 39 -9.28 2.98 16.89
C ALA A 39 -8.68 3.02 18.31
N LEU A 40 -8.47 4.21 18.86
CA LEU A 40 -8.00 4.38 20.23
C LEU A 40 -8.96 3.78 21.26
N ALA A 41 -10.25 4.12 21.16
CA ALA A 41 -11.29 3.67 22.10
C ALA A 41 -11.46 2.14 22.12
N LEU A 42 -11.24 1.47 20.98
CA LEU A 42 -11.40 0.02 20.87
C LEU A 42 -10.09 -0.75 21.13
N LEU A 43 -8.93 -0.20 20.72
CA LEU A 43 -7.66 -0.91 20.87
C LEU A 43 -7.09 -0.83 22.28
N GLU A 44 -7.18 0.30 22.96
CA GLU A 44 -6.58 0.43 24.31
C GLU A 44 -7.15 -0.57 25.30
N PRO A 45 -8.50 -0.73 25.47
CA PRO A 45 -9.05 -1.75 26.36
C PRO A 45 -8.64 -3.17 25.96
N TYR A 46 -8.65 -3.47 24.66
CA TYR A 46 -8.25 -4.77 24.13
C TYR A 46 -6.79 -5.10 24.45
N LEU A 47 -5.86 -4.14 24.28
CA LEU A 47 -4.44 -4.32 24.62
C LEU A 47 -4.23 -4.51 26.13
N ARG A 48 -5.01 -3.84 26.97
CA ARG A 48 -4.98 -4.01 28.43
C ARG A 48 -5.48 -5.39 28.85
N GLU A 49 -6.43 -5.96 28.13
CA GLU A 49 -6.96 -7.30 28.37
C GLU A 49 -5.97 -8.38 27.91
N VAL A 50 -5.51 -8.31 26.65
CA VAL A 50 -4.61 -9.30 26.02
C VAL A 50 -3.20 -9.24 26.57
N LYS A 51 -2.72 -8.04 26.96
CA LYS A 51 -1.38 -7.78 27.51
C LYS A 51 -0.25 -8.37 26.66
N PRO A 52 -0.17 -8.03 25.36
CA PRO A 52 0.91 -8.53 24.53
C PRO A 52 2.25 -7.94 24.98
N ASP A 53 3.33 -8.69 24.80
CA ASP A 53 4.68 -8.24 25.09
C ASP A 53 5.16 -7.17 24.11
N LEU A 54 4.62 -7.19 22.88
CA LEU A 54 4.98 -6.27 21.80
C LEU A 54 3.79 -6.09 20.85
N LEU A 55 3.54 -4.85 20.43
CA LEU A 55 2.66 -4.55 19.30
C LEU A 55 3.50 -4.29 18.05
N LEU A 56 3.26 -5.08 16.99
CA LEU A 56 3.86 -4.85 15.68
C LEU A 56 2.88 -4.04 14.82
N VAL A 57 3.33 -2.90 14.29
CA VAL A 57 2.59 -2.07 13.35
C VAL A 57 3.36 -1.93 12.04
N GLN A 58 2.66 -1.72 10.92
CA GLN A 58 3.31 -1.57 9.62
C GLN A 58 2.81 -0.33 8.88
N GLY A 59 3.74 0.36 8.21
CA GLY A 59 3.46 1.47 7.31
C GLY A 59 3.06 2.75 8.04
N ASP A 60 2.16 3.51 7.45
CA ASP A 60 1.91 4.90 7.80
C ASP A 60 0.42 5.29 7.79
N THR A 61 -0.48 4.31 7.82
CA THR A 61 -1.92 4.59 7.86
C THR A 61 -2.34 5.22 9.20
N THR A 62 -3.49 5.86 9.21
CA THR A 62 -4.13 6.33 10.45
C THR A 62 -4.29 5.20 11.49
N THR A 63 -4.54 3.97 11.02
CA THR A 63 -4.59 2.79 11.91
C THR A 63 -3.25 2.52 12.57
N THR A 64 -2.15 2.60 11.83
CA THR A 64 -0.78 2.39 12.35
C THR A 64 -0.48 3.39 13.46
N MET A 65 -0.72 4.67 13.21
CA MET A 65 -0.52 5.74 14.18
C MET A 65 -1.41 5.58 15.41
N ALA A 66 -2.72 5.36 15.22
CA ALA A 66 -3.66 5.20 16.34
C ALA A 66 -3.37 3.94 17.17
N ALA A 67 -2.99 2.82 16.54
CA ALA A 67 -2.62 1.60 17.24
C ALA A 67 -1.33 1.80 18.07
N SER A 68 -0.35 2.51 17.55
CA SER A 68 0.87 2.85 18.28
C SER A 68 0.58 3.70 19.52
N LEU A 69 -0.31 4.69 19.38
CA LEU A 69 -0.71 5.54 20.50
C LEU A 69 -1.51 4.77 21.56
N ALA A 70 -2.42 3.89 21.13
CA ALA A 70 -3.17 3.00 22.04
C ALA A 70 -2.23 2.07 22.83
N ALA A 71 -1.22 1.50 22.16
CA ALA A 71 -0.20 0.67 22.79
C ALA A 71 0.63 1.45 23.82
N PHE A 72 1.03 2.68 23.48
CA PHE A 72 1.73 3.57 24.41
C PHE A 72 0.91 3.82 25.69
N TYR A 73 -0.39 4.10 25.56
CA TYR A 73 -1.28 4.28 26.72
C TYR A 73 -1.49 2.99 27.52
N ALA A 74 -1.48 1.84 26.84
CA ALA A 74 -1.56 0.54 27.49
C ALA A 74 -0.20 0.06 28.04
N ARG A 75 0.90 0.82 27.86
CA ARG A 75 2.29 0.49 28.22
C ARG A 75 2.80 -0.77 27.51
N VAL A 76 2.38 -1.00 26.28
CA VAL A 76 2.84 -2.07 25.42
C VAL A 76 3.91 -1.50 24.47
N PRO A 77 5.12 -2.06 24.41
CA PRO A 77 6.14 -1.64 23.45
C PRO A 77 5.66 -1.78 22.02
N VAL A 78 6.12 -0.88 21.15
CA VAL A 78 5.75 -0.88 19.71
C VAL A 78 6.97 -1.17 18.85
N ALA A 79 6.83 -2.05 17.86
CA ALA A 79 7.77 -2.23 16.77
C ALA A 79 7.14 -1.79 15.46
N HIS A 80 7.86 -0.96 14.70
CA HIS A 80 7.36 -0.36 13.46
C HIS A 80 8.06 -0.95 12.24
N VAL A 81 7.31 -1.67 11.41
CA VAL A 81 7.75 -2.20 10.11
C VAL A 81 7.55 -1.14 9.03
N GLU A 82 8.50 -1.04 8.10
CA GLU A 82 8.56 0.01 7.07
C GLU A 82 8.82 1.40 7.66
N ALA A 83 9.62 1.45 8.72
CA ALA A 83 9.96 2.66 9.46
C ALA A 83 10.95 3.55 8.71
N GLY A 84 10.87 4.87 8.91
CA GLY A 84 11.88 5.82 8.45
C GLY A 84 11.72 6.34 7.04
N LEU A 85 10.65 6.01 6.32
CA LEU A 85 10.32 6.69 5.05
C LEU A 85 9.93 8.14 5.34
N ARG A 86 10.50 9.10 4.57
CA ARG A 86 10.24 10.54 4.73
C ARG A 86 10.19 11.23 3.37
N THR A 87 9.22 12.14 3.24
CA THR A 87 9.18 13.13 2.15
C THR A 87 9.75 14.47 2.60
N GLY A 88 9.66 14.77 3.90
CA GLY A 88 10.00 16.06 4.47
C GLY A 88 8.88 17.10 4.40
N ASP A 89 7.79 16.80 3.71
CA ASP A 89 6.60 17.66 3.60
C ASP A 89 5.45 17.07 4.42
N PRO A 90 5.02 17.74 5.51
CA PRO A 90 3.91 17.28 6.34
C PRO A 90 2.57 17.13 5.61
N SER A 91 2.43 17.81 4.47
CA SER A 91 1.21 17.80 3.66
C SER A 91 1.25 16.76 2.55
N TYR A 92 2.39 16.07 2.34
CA TYR A 92 2.57 15.15 1.23
C TYR A 92 3.49 13.96 1.54
N PRO A 93 2.95 12.71 1.48
CA PRO A 93 1.54 12.35 1.36
C PRO A 93 0.77 12.71 2.63
N TYR A 94 -0.51 13.04 2.48
CA TYR A 94 -1.38 13.39 3.59
C TYR A 94 -2.44 12.30 3.82
N PRO A 95 -2.61 11.80 5.05
CA PRO A 95 -1.95 12.19 6.32
C PRO A 95 -0.69 11.35 6.66
N GLU A 96 -0.18 10.55 5.72
CA GLU A 96 0.78 9.48 5.94
C GLU A 96 2.13 9.99 6.50
N GLU A 97 2.62 11.15 6.03
CA GLU A 97 3.90 11.69 6.52
C GLU A 97 3.86 11.99 8.02
N ILE A 98 2.77 12.55 8.52
CA ILE A 98 2.61 12.82 9.95
C ILE A 98 2.38 11.52 10.73
N ASN A 99 1.55 10.60 10.21
CA ASN A 99 1.30 9.32 10.86
C ASN A 99 2.59 8.54 11.12
N ARG A 100 3.50 8.47 10.12
CA ARG A 100 4.76 7.72 10.26
C ARG A 100 5.74 8.41 11.22
N ARG A 101 5.73 9.73 11.28
CA ARG A 101 6.56 10.49 12.23
C ARG A 101 6.09 10.29 13.67
N ILE A 102 4.79 10.37 13.92
CA ILE A 102 4.21 10.07 15.25
C ILE A 102 4.51 8.63 15.65
N THR A 103 4.33 7.67 14.75
CA THR A 103 4.65 6.26 15.00
C THR A 103 6.13 6.09 15.36
N SER A 104 7.05 6.77 14.66
CA SER A 104 8.48 6.70 14.96
C SER A 104 8.84 7.25 16.34
N VAL A 105 8.14 8.26 16.83
CA VAL A 105 8.38 8.80 18.19
C VAL A 105 7.97 7.79 19.27
N ILE A 106 6.94 6.99 18.99
CA ILE A 106 6.37 6.03 19.97
C ILE A 106 7.12 4.69 19.94
N ALA A 107 7.57 4.26 18.77
CA ALA A 107 8.12 2.92 18.57
C ALA A 107 9.45 2.73 19.31
N ALA A 108 9.59 1.57 20.00
CA ALA A 108 10.81 1.13 20.65
C ALA A 108 11.77 0.43 19.67
N HIS A 109 11.25 -0.17 18.58
CA HIS A 109 12.03 -0.85 17.54
C HIS A 109 11.56 -0.41 16.16
N HIS A 110 12.51 -0.22 15.24
CA HIS A 110 12.27 0.28 13.90
C HIS A 110 12.89 -0.67 12.86
N PHE A 111 12.06 -1.25 12.01
CA PHE A 111 12.50 -2.06 10.88
C PHE A 111 12.48 -1.20 9.62
N ALA A 112 13.64 -0.65 9.27
CA ALA A 112 13.80 0.25 8.15
C ALA A 112 13.95 -0.52 6.83
N PRO A 113 13.26 -0.15 5.75
CA PRO A 113 13.38 -0.86 4.48
C PRO A 113 14.71 -0.60 3.76
N THR A 114 15.39 0.50 4.05
CA THR A 114 16.63 0.91 3.38
C THR A 114 17.57 1.67 4.31
N GLU A 115 18.84 1.78 3.93
CA GLU A 115 19.81 2.63 4.62
C GLU A 115 19.41 4.12 4.61
N ARG A 116 18.69 4.58 3.59
CA ARG A 116 18.13 5.95 3.58
C ARG A 116 17.09 6.12 4.69
N ALA A 117 16.19 5.15 4.83
CA ALA A 117 15.18 5.17 5.90
C ALA A 117 15.83 5.13 7.30
N ARG A 118 16.89 4.31 7.48
CA ARG A 118 17.69 4.31 8.70
C ARG A 118 18.29 5.68 9.00
N ARG A 119 18.92 6.33 8.02
CA ARG A 119 19.48 7.68 8.22
C ARG A 119 18.45 8.73 8.60
N ASN A 120 17.23 8.64 8.06
CA ASN A 120 16.15 9.54 8.46
C ASN A 120 15.80 9.37 9.94
N LEU A 121 15.70 8.14 10.44
CA LEU A 121 15.42 7.85 11.85
C LEU A 121 16.54 8.35 12.77
N LEU A 122 17.80 8.13 12.39
CA LEU A 122 18.95 8.64 13.14
C LEU A 122 18.95 10.18 13.21
N ALA A 123 18.64 10.86 12.10
CA ALA A 123 18.53 12.32 12.05
C ALA A 123 17.40 12.87 12.93
N GLU A 124 16.37 12.07 13.22
CA GLU A 124 15.28 12.39 14.13
C GLU A 124 15.56 11.97 15.60
N GLY A 125 16.77 11.47 15.88
CA GLY A 125 17.21 11.15 17.24
C GLY A 125 16.85 9.73 17.71
N VAL A 126 16.42 8.84 16.82
CA VAL A 126 16.23 7.43 17.18
C VAL A 126 17.59 6.78 17.44
N ALA A 127 17.70 6.06 18.55
CA ALA A 127 18.94 5.37 18.92
C ALA A 127 19.31 4.30 17.87
N GLU A 128 20.59 4.21 17.51
CA GLU A 128 21.09 3.27 16.50
C GLU A 128 20.70 1.82 16.80
N GLY A 129 20.84 1.40 18.05
CA GLY A 129 20.49 0.04 18.48
C GLY A 129 19.00 -0.32 18.41
N ALA A 130 18.12 0.68 18.22
CA ALA A 130 16.70 0.49 18.01
C ALA A 130 16.30 0.33 16.53
N ILE A 131 17.26 0.41 15.58
CA ILE A 131 17.00 0.40 14.15
C ILE A 131 17.65 -0.83 13.51
N SER A 132 16.85 -1.62 12.79
CA SER A 132 17.32 -2.71 11.94
C SER A 132 16.94 -2.45 10.49
N VAL A 133 17.90 -2.60 9.57
CA VAL A 133 17.61 -2.52 8.12
C VAL A 133 17.23 -3.92 7.66
N THR A 134 15.97 -4.10 7.28
CA THR A 134 15.38 -5.43 7.00
C THR A 134 14.91 -5.63 5.56
N GLY A 135 14.95 -4.59 4.74
CA GLY A 135 14.24 -4.60 3.46
C GLY A 135 12.75 -4.30 3.61
N ASN A 136 11.99 -4.54 2.55
CA ASN A 136 10.54 -4.30 2.54
C ASN A 136 9.77 -5.62 2.36
N THR A 137 8.84 -5.89 3.25
CA THR A 137 8.02 -7.12 3.26
C THR A 137 7.19 -7.31 2.00
N VAL A 138 6.91 -6.25 1.23
CA VAL A 138 6.22 -6.35 -0.06
C VAL A 138 7.02 -7.16 -1.07
N ILE A 139 8.36 -7.12 -1.01
CA ILE A 139 9.24 -7.89 -1.89
C ILE A 139 9.10 -9.38 -1.60
N ASP A 140 9.10 -9.77 -0.31
CA ASP A 140 8.92 -11.17 0.09
C ASP A 140 7.56 -11.70 -0.34
N ALA A 141 6.49 -10.92 -0.17
CA ALA A 141 5.15 -11.27 -0.60
C ALA A 141 5.05 -11.44 -2.13
N LEU A 142 5.67 -10.53 -2.89
CA LEU A 142 5.74 -10.60 -4.34
C LEU A 142 6.49 -11.84 -4.80
N LEU A 143 7.68 -12.07 -4.28
CA LEU A 143 8.52 -13.23 -4.65
C LEU A 143 7.85 -14.56 -4.28
N ALA A 144 7.17 -14.63 -3.13
CA ALA A 144 6.41 -15.81 -2.73
C ALA A 144 5.25 -16.08 -3.69
N THR A 145 4.53 -15.03 -4.10
CA THR A 145 3.40 -15.13 -5.04
C THR A 145 3.87 -15.51 -6.44
N ALA A 146 4.97 -14.92 -6.91
CA ALA A 146 5.53 -15.17 -8.25
C ALA A 146 6.10 -16.58 -8.43
N LYS A 147 6.41 -17.31 -7.34
CA LYS A 147 6.85 -18.73 -7.41
C LYS A 147 5.76 -19.67 -7.90
N THR A 148 4.50 -19.26 -7.83
CA THR A 148 3.39 -20.10 -8.31
C THR A 148 3.19 -19.86 -9.81
N PRO A 149 3.52 -20.84 -10.69
CA PRO A 149 3.34 -20.70 -12.13
C PRO A 149 1.89 -20.42 -12.48
N ARG A 150 1.67 -19.55 -13.45
CA ARG A 150 0.32 -19.23 -13.94
C ARG A 150 0.28 -19.24 -15.45
N PRO A 151 -0.86 -19.62 -16.02
CA PRO A 151 -1.05 -19.46 -17.44
C PRO A 151 -1.03 -17.96 -17.78
N LEU A 152 -0.42 -17.63 -18.91
CA LEU A 152 -0.53 -16.30 -19.47
C LEU A 152 -2.01 -15.93 -19.66
N PRO A 153 -2.38 -14.64 -19.48
CA PRO A 153 -3.73 -14.20 -19.77
C PRO A 153 -4.14 -14.58 -21.20
N PRO A 154 -5.41 -14.92 -21.45
CA PRO A 154 -5.86 -15.37 -22.79
C PRO A 154 -5.59 -14.38 -23.93
N PHE A 155 -5.45 -13.10 -23.59
CA PHE A 155 -5.16 -12.04 -24.56
C PHE A 155 -3.67 -11.88 -24.86
N ALA A 156 -2.78 -12.42 -24.01
CA ALA A 156 -1.33 -12.31 -24.23
C ALA A 156 -0.93 -13.19 -25.43
N ARG A 157 -0.35 -12.58 -26.44
CA ARG A 157 0.14 -13.30 -27.62
C ARG A 157 1.38 -14.13 -27.25
N ARG A 158 1.46 -15.35 -27.79
CA ARG A 158 2.65 -16.19 -27.58
C ARG A 158 3.89 -15.49 -28.14
N GLY A 159 4.89 -15.30 -27.27
CA GLY A 159 6.17 -14.67 -27.66
C GLY A 159 6.16 -13.14 -27.57
N SER A 160 5.05 -12.48 -27.23
CA SER A 160 5.05 -11.06 -26.96
C SER A 160 5.72 -10.75 -25.60
N ARG A 161 6.27 -9.56 -25.50
CA ARG A 161 6.72 -8.97 -24.22
C ARG A 161 5.51 -8.37 -23.52
N LEU A 162 5.28 -8.74 -22.27
CA LEU A 162 4.18 -8.22 -21.49
C LEU A 162 4.66 -6.99 -20.69
N VAL A 163 3.95 -5.88 -20.82
CA VAL A 163 4.19 -4.64 -20.07
C VAL A 163 3.01 -4.36 -19.15
N LEU A 164 3.21 -4.49 -17.86
CA LEU A 164 2.21 -4.11 -16.85
C LEU A 164 2.29 -2.61 -16.57
N VAL A 165 1.15 -1.93 -16.67
CA VAL A 165 1.03 -0.49 -16.39
C VAL A 165 0.12 -0.25 -15.20
N THR A 166 0.54 0.62 -14.29
CA THR A 166 -0.32 1.16 -13.22
C THR A 166 -0.22 2.69 -13.21
N ALA A 167 -1.33 3.39 -13.39
CA ALA A 167 -1.40 4.86 -13.35
C ALA A 167 -2.74 5.28 -12.74
N HIS A 168 -2.73 5.69 -11.47
CA HIS A 168 -3.97 6.03 -10.76
C HIS A 168 -3.77 7.07 -9.65
N ARG A 169 -2.60 7.70 -9.56
CA ARG A 169 -2.33 8.69 -8.52
C ARG A 169 -3.04 10.00 -8.83
N ARG A 170 -3.60 10.63 -7.79
CA ARG A 170 -4.41 11.86 -7.92
C ARG A 170 -3.64 13.03 -8.52
N GLU A 171 -2.34 13.13 -8.21
CA GLU A 171 -1.45 14.15 -8.77
C GLU A 171 -1.27 14.08 -10.29
N ASN A 172 -1.58 12.93 -10.87
CA ASN A 172 -1.50 12.72 -12.32
C ASN A 172 -2.83 12.93 -13.05
N PHE A 173 -3.91 13.27 -12.38
CA PHE A 173 -5.19 13.45 -13.05
C PHE A 173 -5.18 14.64 -14.03
N GLY A 174 -5.97 14.57 -15.11
CA GLY A 174 -6.02 15.58 -16.14
C GLY A 174 -4.91 15.44 -17.19
N ALA A 175 -4.21 16.53 -17.50
CA ALA A 175 -3.20 16.58 -18.56
C ALA A 175 -2.05 15.58 -18.37
N PRO A 176 -1.45 15.38 -17.18
CA PRO A 176 -0.40 14.39 -17.03
C PRO A 176 -0.86 12.96 -17.33
N LEU A 177 -2.09 12.58 -16.95
CA LEU A 177 -2.63 11.27 -17.31
C LEU A 177 -2.83 11.13 -18.81
N ALA A 178 -3.32 12.17 -19.48
CA ALA A 178 -3.49 12.16 -20.92
C ALA A 178 -2.16 11.96 -21.65
N GLU A 179 -1.07 12.59 -21.19
CA GLU A 179 0.28 12.39 -21.73
C GLU A 179 0.78 10.94 -21.55
N ILE A 180 0.54 10.35 -20.35
CA ILE A 180 0.86 8.94 -20.09
C ILE A 180 0.09 8.02 -21.05
N LEU A 181 -1.21 8.25 -21.22
CA LEU A 181 -2.05 7.44 -22.10
C LEU A 181 -1.62 7.57 -23.58
N ALA A 182 -1.28 8.78 -24.02
CA ALA A 182 -0.75 9.00 -25.37
C ALA A 182 0.57 8.24 -25.59
N ALA A 183 1.49 8.31 -24.64
CA ALA A 183 2.76 7.56 -24.70
C ALA A 183 2.54 6.05 -24.78
N LEU A 184 1.56 5.50 -24.04
CA LEU A 184 1.22 4.08 -24.12
C LEU A 184 0.68 3.70 -25.50
N GLY A 185 -0.15 4.54 -26.09
CA GLY A 185 -0.64 4.36 -27.46
C GLY A 185 0.51 4.37 -28.50
N GLU A 186 1.44 5.30 -28.37
CA GLU A 186 2.63 5.37 -29.24
C GLU A 186 3.53 4.14 -29.08
N ILE A 187 3.74 3.64 -27.85
CA ILE A 187 4.51 2.43 -27.58
C ILE A 187 3.84 1.23 -28.26
N ALA A 188 2.52 1.06 -28.11
CA ALA A 188 1.79 -0.04 -28.73
C ALA A 188 1.85 0.01 -30.26
N ALA A 189 1.75 1.20 -30.84
CA ALA A 189 1.85 1.39 -32.29
C ALA A 189 3.25 1.11 -32.85
N ARG A 190 4.30 1.44 -32.07
CA ARG A 190 5.70 1.30 -32.50
C ARG A 190 6.25 -0.13 -32.39
N TRP A 191 5.80 -0.88 -31.40
CA TRP A 191 6.32 -2.24 -31.12
C TRP A 191 5.20 -3.27 -31.16
N SER A 192 5.12 -4.01 -32.29
CA SER A 192 4.10 -5.03 -32.48
C SER A 192 4.30 -6.30 -31.65
N ASP A 193 5.45 -6.45 -31.01
CA ASP A 193 5.82 -7.57 -30.13
C ASP A 193 5.54 -7.29 -28.65
N ILE A 194 4.86 -6.19 -28.32
CA ILE A 194 4.48 -5.83 -26.95
C ILE A 194 2.97 -6.00 -26.78
N ASP A 195 2.58 -6.58 -25.64
CA ASP A 195 1.23 -6.50 -25.08
C ASP A 195 1.25 -5.64 -23.80
N ILE A 196 0.55 -4.52 -23.82
CA ILE A 196 0.39 -3.63 -22.67
C ILE A 196 -0.84 -4.05 -21.89
N VAL A 197 -0.68 -4.36 -20.62
CA VAL A 197 -1.77 -4.70 -19.70
C VAL A 197 -1.93 -3.58 -18.69
N TYR A 198 -3.09 -2.96 -18.68
CA TYR A 198 -3.40 -1.86 -17.80
C TYR A 198 -4.65 -2.17 -16.95
N PRO A 199 -4.48 -2.64 -15.68
CA PRO A 199 -5.58 -2.72 -14.72
C PRO A 199 -6.04 -1.30 -14.36
N VAL A 200 -7.16 -0.89 -14.92
CA VAL A 200 -7.67 0.48 -14.79
C VAL A 200 -8.38 0.64 -13.46
N HIS A 201 -8.03 1.69 -12.72
CA HIS A 201 -8.67 2.03 -11.46
C HIS A 201 -10.11 2.52 -11.69
N ARG A 202 -11.06 2.10 -10.84
CA ARG A 202 -12.50 2.43 -10.96
C ARG A 202 -12.85 3.92 -10.82
N ASN A 203 -11.89 4.77 -10.47
CA ASN A 203 -12.14 6.21 -10.40
C ASN A 203 -12.50 6.75 -11.80
N PRO A 204 -13.65 7.45 -11.98
CA PRO A 204 -14.05 8.00 -13.27
C PRO A 204 -13.02 8.92 -13.91
N GLN A 205 -12.17 9.59 -13.12
CA GLN A 205 -11.08 10.44 -13.62
C GLN A 205 -9.91 9.64 -14.22
N VAL A 206 -9.91 8.33 -14.06
CA VAL A 206 -8.91 7.41 -14.64
C VAL A 206 -9.57 6.52 -15.69
N ASP A 207 -10.69 5.86 -15.36
CA ASP A 207 -11.36 4.88 -16.23
C ASP A 207 -11.84 5.51 -17.54
N GLY A 208 -12.56 6.62 -17.46
CA GLY A 208 -13.07 7.31 -18.66
C GLY A 208 -11.97 7.70 -19.64
N PRO A 209 -10.96 8.49 -19.21
CA PRO A 209 -9.83 8.85 -20.09
C PRO A 209 -9.05 7.65 -20.62
N ALA A 210 -8.79 6.62 -19.80
CA ALA A 210 -8.06 5.44 -20.24
C ALA A 210 -8.79 4.68 -21.34
N ARG A 211 -10.11 4.46 -21.20
CA ARG A 211 -10.92 3.82 -22.23
C ARG A 211 -11.01 4.66 -23.49
N ALA A 212 -11.27 5.94 -23.34
CA ALA A 212 -11.36 6.85 -24.49
C ALA A 212 -10.06 6.88 -25.33
N ALA A 213 -8.91 6.79 -24.67
CA ALA A 213 -7.60 6.87 -25.35
C ALA A 213 -7.11 5.52 -25.89
N LEU A 214 -7.38 4.39 -25.20
CA LEU A 214 -6.65 3.14 -25.43
C LEU A 214 -7.54 1.92 -25.72
N GLU A 215 -8.87 1.97 -25.54
CA GLU A 215 -9.73 0.79 -25.67
C GLU A 215 -9.67 0.11 -27.04
N LEU A 216 -9.47 0.89 -28.09
CA LEU A 216 -9.37 0.40 -29.47
C LEU A 216 -7.90 0.28 -29.95
N THR A 217 -6.92 0.46 -29.08
CA THR A 217 -5.51 0.40 -29.46
C THR A 217 -5.03 -1.04 -29.52
N PRO A 218 -4.61 -1.57 -30.69
CA PRO A 218 -4.11 -2.93 -30.79
C PRO A 218 -2.90 -3.17 -29.86
N GLY A 219 -2.90 -4.31 -29.17
CA GLY A 219 -1.84 -4.64 -28.21
C GLY A 219 -1.98 -3.96 -26.85
N VAL A 220 -3.05 -3.19 -26.61
CA VAL A 220 -3.38 -2.65 -25.29
C VAL A 220 -4.61 -3.37 -24.71
N HIS A 221 -4.48 -3.87 -23.51
CA HIS A 221 -5.51 -4.63 -22.80
C HIS A 221 -5.90 -3.90 -21.51
N LEU A 222 -7.04 -3.20 -21.55
CA LEU A 222 -7.61 -2.54 -20.39
C LEU A 222 -8.41 -3.56 -19.58
N LEU A 223 -7.95 -3.82 -18.35
CA LEU A 223 -8.62 -4.75 -17.44
C LEU A 223 -9.33 -3.99 -16.32
N GLY A 224 -10.35 -4.60 -15.73
CA GLY A 224 -10.82 -4.16 -14.43
C GLY A 224 -9.73 -4.30 -13.36
N PRO A 225 -9.92 -3.71 -12.17
CA PRO A 225 -8.98 -3.89 -11.05
C PRO A 225 -8.75 -5.39 -10.81
N GLY A 226 -7.52 -5.83 -11.01
CA GLY A 226 -7.11 -7.22 -10.77
C GLY A 226 -6.93 -7.50 -9.28
N ASP A 227 -7.06 -8.76 -8.90
CA ASP A 227 -6.61 -9.20 -7.59
C ASP A 227 -5.07 -9.24 -7.52
N TYR A 228 -4.53 -9.30 -6.31
CA TYR A 228 -3.07 -9.32 -6.09
C TYR A 228 -2.38 -10.43 -6.90
N LYS A 229 -3.02 -11.57 -7.01
CA LYS A 229 -2.50 -12.69 -7.78
C LYS A 229 -2.49 -12.44 -9.28
N THR A 230 -3.44 -11.73 -9.80
CA THR A 230 -3.54 -11.40 -11.24
C THR A 230 -2.50 -10.37 -11.65
N VAL A 231 -2.09 -9.49 -10.71
CA VAL A 231 -1.11 -8.43 -10.95
C VAL A 231 0.34 -8.92 -10.77
N CYS A 232 0.57 -9.94 -9.94
CA CYS A 232 1.89 -10.60 -9.78
C CYS A 232 2.15 -11.64 -10.85
#